data_c0b43267df7c9b254b30ba3105c6ed7a
#
_entry.id   c0b43267df7c9b254b30ba3105c6ed7a
#
_cell.length_a   1.000
_cell.length_b   1.000
_cell.length_c   1.000
_cell.angle_alpha   90.00
_cell.angle_beta   90.00
_cell.angle_gamma   90.00
#
_symmetry.space_group_name_H-M   'P 1'
#
loop_
_entity.id
_entity.type
_entity.pdbx_description
1 polymer ?
#
loop_
_entity_poly.entity_id
_entity_poly.type
_entity_poly.pdbx_seq_one_letter_code
_entity_poly.pdbx_strand_id
1 'polypeptide(L)'
;MNVVVIGGVAAGTKTAAKLMRQDRSAKVTVYTKSKDISYAGCGLPYYVGGSIESRDELIVNTPAKYTGLTGVEVKTEMEAVGVDAAAKTVTFANGEVVSYDKLVIATGAAPFVPNVAGTNLPGVFTMRTPDDAIGLRAYVDENKCRNAVIVGGGFIGLEIAENLLAKGLKVTVVDMASQVMPNLFDAEVADYIRKQLQAKGIRVVTGAGLTEIPGSDKATGTRTSVCNFDGEAVVLAIGDRP
;
A
#
# COMPACT_ATOMS: atom_id res chain seq x y z
N MET A 1 6.06 27.31 19.52
CA MET A 1 6.21 27.04 18.07
C MET A 1 5.07 26.09 17.65
N ASN A 2 4.32 26.45 16.60
CA ASN A 2 3.24 25.62 16.05
C ASN A 2 3.76 24.81 14.84
N VAL A 3 3.73 23.49 14.93
CA VAL A 3 4.22 22.60 13.88
C VAL A 3 3.07 21.77 13.34
N VAL A 4 2.79 21.90 12.06
CA VAL A 4 1.83 21.09 11.33
C VAL A 4 2.56 19.98 10.60
N VAL A 5 2.08 18.75 10.75
CA VAL A 5 2.61 17.55 10.06
C VAL A 5 1.48 16.95 9.22
N ILE A 6 1.67 16.87 7.91
CA ILE A 6 0.72 16.25 6.99
C ILE A 6 1.16 14.82 6.72
N GLY A 7 0.40 13.85 7.18
CA GLY A 7 0.65 12.41 7.05
C GLY A 7 0.88 11.71 8.38
N GLY A 8 0.08 10.68 8.66
CA GLY A 8 -0.04 10.00 9.95
C GLY A 8 0.58 8.60 10.03
N VAL A 9 1.45 8.21 9.07
CA VAL A 9 2.04 6.87 9.10
C VAL A 9 3.51 6.94 9.55
N ALA A 10 4.45 6.29 8.89
CA ALA A 10 5.82 6.12 9.37
C ALA A 10 6.59 7.44 9.54
N ALA A 11 6.73 8.23 8.47
CA ALA A 11 7.57 9.43 8.48
C ALA A 11 6.97 10.54 9.35
N GLY A 12 5.67 10.81 9.20
CA GLY A 12 5.01 11.90 9.95
C GLY A 12 4.97 11.65 11.44
N THR A 13 4.51 10.47 11.86
CA THR A 13 4.46 10.11 13.29
C THR A 13 5.85 10.06 13.92
N LYS A 14 6.84 9.52 13.21
CA LYS A 14 8.22 9.49 13.74
C LYS A 14 8.80 10.89 13.91
N THR A 15 8.57 11.78 12.93
CA THR A 15 9.02 13.18 12.97
C THR A 15 8.34 13.93 14.11
N ALA A 16 7.01 13.82 14.24
CA ALA A 16 6.24 14.48 15.28
C ALA A 16 6.70 14.04 16.69
N ALA A 17 6.83 12.73 16.90
CA ALA A 17 7.33 12.20 18.18
C ALA A 17 8.78 12.63 18.48
N LYS A 18 9.63 12.76 17.45
CA LYS A 18 11.02 13.25 17.65
C LYS A 18 11.02 14.72 18.05
N LEU A 19 10.20 15.55 17.40
CA LEU A 19 10.06 16.97 17.72
C LEU A 19 9.62 17.16 19.19
N MET A 20 8.59 16.46 19.64
CA MET A 20 8.10 16.53 21.02
C MET A 20 9.13 16.08 22.06
N ARG A 21 10.03 15.15 21.70
CA ARG A 21 11.15 14.79 22.60
C ARG A 21 12.23 15.86 22.68
N GLN A 22 12.42 16.64 21.62
CA GLN A 22 13.44 17.69 21.56
C GLN A 22 12.94 19.01 22.14
N ASP A 23 11.67 19.35 21.92
CA ASP A 23 11.03 20.58 22.39
C ASP A 23 9.61 20.29 22.87
N ARG A 24 9.45 20.10 24.17
CA ARG A 24 8.14 19.84 24.79
C ARG A 24 7.24 21.08 24.86
N SER A 25 7.77 22.26 24.56
CA SER A 25 6.99 23.50 24.50
C SER A 25 6.33 23.71 23.12
N ALA A 26 6.75 22.95 22.10
CA ALA A 26 6.16 23.00 20.79
C ALA A 26 4.73 22.42 20.80
N LYS A 27 3.83 23.05 20.07
CA LYS A 27 2.53 22.44 19.72
C LYS A 27 2.69 21.72 18.40
N VAL A 28 2.63 20.39 18.42
CA VAL A 28 2.76 19.55 17.22
C VAL A 28 1.45 18.84 16.96
N THR A 29 0.88 19.06 15.77
CA THR A 29 -0.36 18.41 15.34
C THR A 29 -0.13 17.65 14.03
N VAL A 30 -0.48 16.37 14.03
CA VAL A 30 -0.50 15.51 12.84
C VAL A 30 -1.89 15.51 12.24
N TYR A 31 -1.97 15.80 10.95
CA TYR A 31 -3.18 15.72 10.15
C TYR A 31 -3.03 14.60 9.11
N THR A 32 -4.03 13.77 8.99
CA THR A 32 -4.05 12.67 8.01
C THR A 32 -5.44 12.48 7.42
N LYS A 33 -5.52 12.18 6.12
CA LYS A 33 -6.77 11.86 5.44
C LYS A 33 -7.36 10.51 5.86
N SER A 34 -6.51 9.60 6.34
CA SER A 34 -6.94 8.27 6.79
C SER A 34 -7.54 8.33 8.19
N LYS A 35 -8.46 7.42 8.48
CA LYS A 35 -8.93 7.12 9.85
C LYS A 35 -7.85 6.47 10.73
N ASP A 36 -6.89 5.77 10.10
CA ASP A 36 -5.80 5.07 10.76
C ASP A 36 -4.50 5.85 10.71
N ILE A 37 -3.72 5.71 11.76
CA ILE A 37 -2.34 6.18 11.83
C ILE A 37 -1.43 5.03 12.23
N SER A 38 -0.12 5.20 12.01
CA SER A 38 0.89 4.29 12.60
C SER A 38 0.58 2.81 12.38
N TYR A 39 0.08 2.44 11.20
CA TYR A 39 -0.18 1.05 10.85
C TYR A 39 1.07 0.36 10.30
N ALA A 40 1.09 -0.98 10.43
CA ALA A 40 2.15 -1.85 9.94
C ALA A 40 1.99 -2.11 8.42
N GLY A 41 2.51 -1.21 7.57
CA GLY A 41 2.44 -1.38 6.12
C GLY A 41 3.02 -2.70 5.62
N CYS A 42 4.14 -3.16 6.22
CA CYS A 42 4.72 -4.46 5.91
C CYS A 42 3.89 -5.66 6.42
N GLY A 43 2.90 -5.43 7.29
CA GLY A 43 1.99 -6.46 7.79
C GLY A 43 0.83 -6.77 6.85
N LEU A 44 0.56 -5.90 5.87
CA LEU A 44 -0.61 -6.01 5.01
C LEU A 44 -0.69 -7.33 4.22
N PRO A 45 0.39 -7.80 3.56
CA PRO A 45 0.38 -9.10 2.89
C PRO A 45 0.12 -10.26 3.85
N TYR A 46 0.66 -10.21 5.06
CA TYR A 46 0.48 -11.25 6.08
C TYR A 46 -0.94 -11.28 6.65
N TYR A 47 -1.61 -10.12 6.72
CA TYR A 47 -3.04 -10.06 7.01
C TYR A 47 -3.87 -10.71 5.89
N VAL A 48 -3.54 -10.46 4.63
CA VAL A 48 -4.20 -11.12 3.49
C VAL A 48 -4.06 -12.63 3.58
N GLY A 49 -2.86 -13.15 3.91
CA GLY A 49 -2.58 -14.58 4.06
C GLY A 49 -3.19 -15.22 5.32
N GLY A 50 -3.58 -14.41 6.31
CA GLY A 50 -4.15 -14.88 7.58
C GLY A 50 -3.15 -15.12 8.70
N SER A 51 -1.85 -14.85 8.49
CA SER A 51 -0.83 -14.92 9.56
C SER A 51 -1.01 -13.78 10.58
N ILE A 52 -1.54 -12.64 10.17
CA ILE A 52 -2.12 -11.61 11.02
C ILE A 52 -3.62 -11.82 10.96
N GLU A 53 -4.22 -12.13 12.11
CA GLU A 53 -5.62 -12.56 12.15
C GLU A 53 -6.60 -11.41 12.14
N SER A 54 -6.31 -10.37 12.95
CA SER A 54 -7.22 -9.24 13.15
C SER A 54 -6.68 -7.94 12.54
N ARG A 55 -7.63 -7.07 12.15
CA ARG A 55 -7.32 -5.70 11.71
C ARG A 55 -6.55 -4.91 12.76
N ASP A 56 -6.88 -5.12 14.04
CA ASP A 56 -6.30 -4.34 15.13
C ASP A 56 -4.80 -4.61 15.29
N GLU A 57 -4.32 -5.78 14.91
CA GLU A 57 -2.89 -6.11 14.90
C GLU A 57 -2.10 -5.31 13.83
N LEU A 58 -2.78 -4.83 12.78
CA LEU A 58 -2.16 -3.93 11.81
C LEU A 58 -1.95 -2.51 12.37
N ILE A 59 -2.74 -2.11 13.39
CA ILE A 59 -2.71 -0.76 13.94
C ILE A 59 -1.75 -0.71 15.14
N VAL A 60 -0.54 -0.26 14.90
CA VAL A 60 0.51 -0.16 15.93
C VAL A 60 0.10 0.82 17.03
N ASN A 61 -0.43 1.98 16.63
CA ASN A 61 -0.98 2.96 17.56
C ASN A 61 -2.28 3.56 17.03
N THR A 62 -3.29 3.61 17.88
CA THR A 62 -4.47 4.45 17.64
C THR A 62 -4.10 5.93 17.88
N PRO A 63 -4.88 6.91 17.36
CA PRO A 63 -4.66 8.33 17.64
C PRO A 63 -4.56 8.63 19.14
N ALA A 64 -5.46 8.11 19.94
CA ALA A 64 -5.47 8.32 21.40
C ALA A 64 -4.22 7.74 22.08
N LYS A 65 -3.83 6.51 21.75
CA LYS A 65 -2.61 5.86 22.27
C LYS A 65 -1.37 6.66 21.88
N TYR A 66 -1.27 7.09 20.63
CA TYR A 66 -0.14 7.86 20.12
C TYR A 66 -0.03 9.22 20.82
N THR A 67 -1.16 9.94 20.99
CA THR A 67 -1.21 11.22 21.74
C THR A 67 -0.78 11.02 23.20
N GLY A 68 -1.28 9.99 23.87
CA GLY A 68 -0.90 9.68 25.25
C GLY A 68 0.60 9.38 25.44
N LEU A 69 1.22 8.71 24.44
CA LEU A 69 2.64 8.36 24.48
C LEU A 69 3.58 9.53 24.14
N THR A 70 3.14 10.45 23.30
CA THR A 70 4.03 11.44 22.68
C THR A 70 3.70 12.88 23.01
N GLY A 71 2.47 13.17 23.44
CA GLY A 71 1.94 14.53 23.57
C GLY A 71 1.58 15.20 22.24
N VAL A 72 1.69 14.49 21.12
CA VAL A 72 1.33 15.00 19.79
C VAL A 72 -0.18 14.91 19.59
N GLU A 73 -0.82 16.01 19.18
CA GLU A 73 -2.22 16.00 18.75
C GLU A 73 -2.35 15.31 17.40
N VAL A 74 -3.39 14.49 17.22
CA VAL A 74 -3.68 13.80 15.97
C VAL A 74 -5.09 14.10 15.52
N LYS A 75 -5.24 14.56 14.27
CA LYS A 75 -6.52 14.77 13.59
C LYS A 75 -6.58 13.87 12.36
N THR A 76 -7.45 12.89 12.42
CA THR A 76 -7.77 11.96 11.33
C THR A 76 -8.86 12.50 10.42
N GLU A 77 -9.02 11.92 9.23
CA GLU A 77 -10.03 12.30 8.23
C GLU A 77 -9.93 13.77 7.81
N MET A 78 -8.69 14.30 7.89
CA MET A 78 -8.33 15.67 7.55
C MET A 78 -7.40 15.67 6.33
N GLU A 79 -7.98 15.71 5.14
CA GLU A 79 -7.22 15.76 3.89
C GLU A 79 -6.74 17.19 3.60
N ALA A 80 -5.42 17.36 3.54
CA ALA A 80 -4.82 18.64 3.12
C ALA A 80 -4.92 18.75 1.59
N VAL A 81 -5.54 19.84 1.12
CA VAL A 81 -5.77 20.11 -0.32
C VAL A 81 -4.98 21.28 -0.85
N GLY A 82 -4.39 22.10 0.04
CA GLY A 82 -3.59 23.25 -0.36
C GLY A 82 -2.62 23.71 0.71
N VAL A 83 -1.49 24.27 0.27
CA VAL A 83 -0.49 24.91 1.13
C VAL A 83 -0.16 26.26 0.55
N ASP A 84 -0.30 27.31 1.36
CA ASP A 84 0.22 28.66 1.07
C ASP A 84 1.50 28.84 1.91
N ALA A 85 2.64 28.80 1.24
CA ALA A 85 3.94 28.92 1.91
C ALA A 85 4.24 30.36 2.34
N ALA A 86 3.68 31.38 1.66
CA ALA A 86 3.87 32.79 1.99
C ALA A 86 3.04 33.18 3.21
N ALA A 87 1.76 32.78 3.24
CA ALA A 87 0.86 32.98 4.38
C ALA A 87 1.11 31.97 5.50
N LYS A 88 1.90 30.91 5.27
CA LYS A 88 2.14 29.80 6.20
C LYS A 88 0.84 29.16 6.66
N THR A 89 0.00 28.76 5.74
CA THR A 89 -1.28 28.09 6.01
C THR A 89 -1.42 26.79 5.23
N VAL A 90 -2.19 25.85 5.80
CA VAL A 90 -2.66 24.62 5.16
C VAL A 90 -4.18 24.68 5.08
N THR A 91 -4.73 24.42 3.91
CA THR A 91 -6.17 24.30 3.68
C THR A 91 -6.56 22.82 3.60
N PHE A 92 -7.62 22.45 4.31
CA PHE A 92 -8.17 21.09 4.33
C PHE A 92 -9.45 21.00 3.50
N ALA A 93 -9.81 19.79 3.07
CA ALA A 93 -10.98 19.53 2.22
C ALA A 93 -12.31 19.95 2.87
N ASN A 94 -12.39 19.97 4.19
CA ASN A 94 -13.55 20.46 4.95
C ASN A 94 -13.65 22.00 5.04
N GLY A 95 -12.73 22.74 4.40
CA GLY A 95 -12.66 24.20 4.42
C GLY A 95 -11.87 24.79 5.60
N GLU A 96 -11.41 23.98 6.56
CA GLU A 96 -10.58 24.47 7.66
C GLU A 96 -9.23 24.98 7.13
N VAL A 97 -8.78 26.11 7.63
CA VAL A 97 -7.45 26.69 7.33
C VAL A 97 -6.66 26.80 8.62
N VAL A 98 -5.47 26.19 8.64
CA VAL A 98 -4.60 26.12 9.82
C VAL A 98 -3.28 26.82 9.53
N SER A 99 -2.88 27.76 10.39
CA SER A 99 -1.57 28.41 10.32
C SER A 99 -0.48 27.57 10.99
N TYR A 100 0.76 27.74 10.53
CA TYR A 100 1.93 27.05 11.07
C TYR A 100 3.17 27.94 11.16
N ASP A 101 4.05 27.67 12.12
CA ASP A 101 5.42 28.18 12.13
C ASP A 101 6.34 27.31 11.26
N LYS A 102 6.16 25.98 11.35
CA LYS A 102 6.86 24.96 10.56
C LYS A 102 5.88 23.93 10.02
N LEU A 103 6.12 23.49 8.79
CA LEU A 103 5.34 22.47 8.11
C LEU A 103 6.22 21.27 7.77
N VAL A 104 5.70 20.07 8.04
CA VAL A 104 6.28 18.79 7.61
C VAL A 104 5.31 18.13 6.64
N ILE A 105 5.76 17.86 5.42
CA ILE A 105 5.00 17.14 4.41
C ILE A 105 5.50 15.68 4.40
N ALA A 106 4.66 14.76 4.86
CA ALA A 106 4.95 13.33 4.99
C ALA A 106 3.80 12.49 4.39
N THR A 107 3.29 12.91 3.23
CA THR A 107 2.10 12.35 2.57
C THR A 107 2.31 10.94 2.02
N GLY A 108 3.57 10.51 1.91
CA GLY A 108 3.92 9.20 1.37
C GLY A 108 3.74 9.14 -0.15
N ALA A 109 3.28 8.00 -0.65
CA ALA A 109 3.06 7.74 -2.06
C ALA A 109 1.74 7.00 -2.28
N ALA A 110 1.23 6.99 -3.48
CA ALA A 110 0.07 6.22 -3.90
C ALA A 110 0.49 5.09 -4.87
N PRO A 111 -0.17 3.92 -4.84
CA PRO A 111 0.08 2.86 -5.82
C PRO A 111 -0.14 3.37 -7.23
N PHE A 112 0.78 3.04 -8.12
CA PHE A 112 0.62 3.35 -9.53
C PHE A 112 -0.38 2.37 -10.17
N VAL A 113 -1.44 2.92 -10.74
CA VAL A 113 -2.42 2.16 -11.53
C VAL A 113 -2.21 2.54 -13.00
N PRO A 114 -1.90 1.58 -13.88
CA PRO A 114 -1.66 1.87 -15.29
C PRO A 114 -2.96 2.22 -16.00
N ASN A 115 -2.85 3.06 -17.03
CA ASN A 115 -4.01 3.41 -17.84
C ASN A 115 -4.30 2.30 -18.88
N VAL A 116 -4.78 1.16 -18.41
CA VAL A 116 -5.22 0.05 -19.26
C VAL A 116 -6.67 -0.32 -18.92
N ALA A 117 -7.37 -0.92 -19.88
CA ALA A 117 -8.76 -1.31 -19.68
C ALA A 117 -8.90 -2.30 -18.52
N GLY A 118 -9.95 -2.16 -17.73
CA GLY A 118 -10.34 -3.08 -16.66
C GLY A 118 -9.68 -2.85 -15.29
N THR A 119 -8.84 -1.83 -15.12
CA THR A 119 -8.19 -1.54 -13.82
C THR A 119 -9.16 -1.14 -12.71
N ASN A 120 -10.38 -0.73 -13.06
CA ASN A 120 -11.44 -0.34 -12.13
C ASN A 120 -12.46 -1.47 -11.87
N LEU A 121 -12.27 -2.66 -12.44
CA LEU A 121 -13.19 -3.78 -12.24
C LEU A 121 -13.13 -4.30 -10.79
N PRO A 122 -14.24 -4.74 -10.22
CA PRO A 122 -14.24 -5.56 -9.01
C PRO A 122 -13.30 -6.75 -9.17
N GLY A 123 -12.51 -7.05 -8.14
CA GLY A 123 -11.45 -8.06 -8.19
C GLY A 123 -10.06 -7.52 -8.57
N VAL A 124 -9.93 -6.22 -8.84
CA VAL A 124 -8.64 -5.55 -9.02
C VAL A 124 -8.29 -4.76 -7.77
N PHE A 125 -7.07 -4.95 -7.28
CA PHE A 125 -6.59 -4.38 -6.03
C PHE A 125 -5.22 -3.74 -6.18
N THR A 126 -4.95 -2.79 -5.31
CA THR A 126 -3.61 -2.32 -4.96
C THR A 126 -3.32 -2.70 -3.52
N MET A 127 -2.10 -2.44 -3.02
CA MET A 127 -1.74 -2.75 -1.63
C MET A 127 -0.95 -1.60 -1.00
N ARG A 128 -1.63 -0.80 -0.17
CA ARG A 128 -1.02 0.37 0.46
C ARG A 128 -1.54 0.63 1.88
N THR A 129 -2.82 0.41 2.11
CA THR A 129 -3.52 0.73 3.35
C THR A 129 -4.11 -0.51 4.00
N PRO A 130 -4.47 -0.47 5.30
CA PRO A 130 -5.22 -1.55 5.93
C PRO A 130 -6.51 -1.90 5.19
N ASP A 131 -7.23 -0.91 4.66
CA ASP A 131 -8.47 -1.13 3.93
C ASP A 131 -8.23 -1.90 2.62
N ASP A 132 -7.09 -1.69 1.93
CA ASP A 132 -6.73 -2.49 0.75
C ASP A 132 -6.54 -3.98 1.10
N ALA A 133 -5.83 -4.25 2.19
CA ALA A 133 -5.60 -5.62 2.64
C ALA A 133 -6.90 -6.31 3.10
N ILE A 134 -7.75 -5.57 3.82
CA ILE A 134 -9.07 -6.04 4.25
C ILE A 134 -9.95 -6.34 3.04
N GLY A 135 -10.00 -5.42 2.07
CA GLY A 135 -10.78 -5.59 0.85
C GLY A 135 -10.32 -6.80 0.03
N LEU A 136 -9.01 -6.96 -0.18
CA LEU A 136 -8.47 -8.11 -0.90
C LEU A 136 -8.79 -9.44 -0.18
N ARG A 137 -8.56 -9.51 1.15
CA ARG A 137 -8.86 -10.71 1.93
C ARG A 137 -10.34 -11.07 1.89
N ALA A 138 -11.22 -10.10 2.13
CA ALA A 138 -12.66 -10.29 2.08
C ALA A 138 -13.13 -10.77 0.71
N TYR A 139 -12.65 -10.11 -0.37
CA TYR A 139 -13.01 -10.50 -1.73
C TYR A 139 -12.60 -11.94 -2.06
N VAL A 140 -11.37 -12.32 -1.71
CA VAL A 140 -10.86 -13.68 -1.95
C VAL A 140 -11.71 -14.72 -1.21
N ASP A 141 -12.08 -14.44 0.04
CA ASP A 141 -12.84 -15.37 0.88
C ASP A 141 -14.30 -15.48 0.45
N GLU A 142 -14.97 -14.35 0.21
CA GLU A 142 -16.39 -14.30 -0.18
C GLU A 142 -16.64 -14.88 -1.57
N ASN A 143 -15.75 -14.58 -2.53
CA ASN A 143 -15.85 -15.11 -3.90
C ASN A 143 -15.24 -16.50 -4.06
N LYS A 144 -14.63 -17.06 -2.99
CA LYS A 144 -13.94 -18.37 -3.01
C LYS A 144 -12.95 -18.45 -4.16
N CYS A 145 -12.15 -17.38 -4.33
CA CYS A 145 -11.19 -17.28 -5.41
C CYS A 145 -10.20 -18.46 -5.38
N ARG A 146 -9.88 -18.99 -6.55
CA ARG A 146 -8.94 -20.09 -6.73
C ARG A 146 -7.64 -19.67 -7.38
N ASN A 147 -7.69 -18.63 -8.19
CA ASN A 147 -6.55 -18.13 -8.96
C ASN A 147 -6.38 -16.65 -8.70
N ALA A 148 -5.13 -16.24 -8.55
CA ALA A 148 -4.76 -14.83 -8.45
C ALA A 148 -3.62 -14.50 -9.43
N VAL A 149 -3.67 -13.31 -10.00
CA VAL A 149 -2.57 -12.76 -10.80
C VAL A 149 -2.01 -11.53 -10.10
N ILE A 150 -0.72 -11.55 -9.87
CA ILE A 150 0.03 -10.42 -9.31
C ILE A 150 0.77 -9.75 -10.46
N VAL A 151 0.51 -8.49 -10.69
CA VAL A 151 1.19 -7.69 -11.70
C VAL A 151 2.26 -6.86 -11.00
N GLY A 152 3.53 -7.25 -11.21
CA GLY A 152 4.71 -6.68 -10.57
C GLY A 152 5.45 -7.68 -9.67
N GLY A 153 6.70 -7.97 -10.01
CA GLY A 153 7.60 -8.90 -9.31
C GLY A 153 8.54 -8.20 -8.30
N GLY A 154 8.11 -7.05 -7.73
CA GLY A 154 8.81 -6.38 -6.63
C GLY A 154 8.43 -6.96 -5.25
N PHE A 155 8.96 -6.38 -4.16
CA PHE A 155 8.71 -6.88 -2.79
C PHE A 155 7.22 -7.05 -2.48
N ILE A 156 6.41 -6.01 -2.68
CA ILE A 156 4.98 -6.04 -2.37
C ILE A 156 4.30 -7.18 -3.14
N GLY A 157 4.58 -7.28 -4.44
CA GLY A 157 3.97 -8.32 -5.28
C GLY A 157 4.36 -9.72 -4.85
N LEU A 158 5.63 -9.97 -4.55
CA LEU A 158 6.10 -11.29 -4.13
C LEU A 158 5.60 -11.69 -2.74
N GLU A 159 5.55 -10.75 -1.79
CA GLU A 159 4.98 -11.01 -0.45
C GLU A 159 3.47 -11.33 -0.53
N ILE A 160 2.71 -10.62 -1.36
CA ILE A 160 1.29 -10.93 -1.60
C ILE A 160 1.14 -12.29 -2.28
N ALA A 161 2.00 -12.60 -3.26
CA ALA A 161 1.98 -13.89 -3.95
C ALA A 161 2.18 -15.07 -3.00
N GLU A 162 3.16 -14.99 -2.10
CA GLU A 162 3.40 -16.02 -1.09
C GLU A 162 2.22 -16.17 -0.12
N ASN A 163 1.64 -15.05 0.31
CA ASN A 163 0.51 -15.06 1.25
C ASN A 163 -0.78 -15.58 0.61
N LEU A 164 -1.06 -15.26 -0.65
CA LEU A 164 -2.20 -15.84 -1.38
C LEU A 164 -1.99 -17.33 -1.69
N LEU A 165 -0.75 -17.76 -1.98
CA LEU A 165 -0.41 -19.17 -2.11
C LEU A 165 -0.65 -19.91 -0.79
N ALA A 166 -0.20 -19.36 0.34
CA ALA A 166 -0.42 -19.94 1.66
C ALA A 166 -1.92 -20.06 2.00
N LYS A 167 -2.74 -19.17 1.46
CA LYS A 167 -4.20 -19.19 1.54
C LYS A 167 -4.85 -20.25 0.60
N GLY A 168 -4.05 -20.91 -0.22
CA GLY A 168 -4.47 -22.01 -1.09
C GLY A 168 -4.81 -21.64 -2.52
N LEU A 169 -4.55 -20.40 -2.95
CA LEU A 169 -4.77 -19.98 -4.32
C LEU A 169 -3.63 -20.46 -5.23
N LYS A 170 -3.93 -20.71 -6.50
CA LYS A 170 -2.92 -20.78 -7.56
C LYS A 170 -2.50 -19.36 -7.92
N VAL A 171 -1.22 -19.04 -7.82
CA VAL A 171 -0.72 -17.68 -8.00
C VAL A 171 0.20 -17.60 -9.20
N THR A 172 -0.05 -16.60 -10.04
CA THR A 172 0.83 -16.22 -11.14
C THR A 172 1.34 -14.80 -10.88
N VAL A 173 2.66 -14.62 -10.92
CA VAL A 173 3.31 -13.30 -10.91
C VAL A 173 3.73 -12.98 -12.34
N VAL A 174 3.32 -11.82 -12.85
CA VAL A 174 3.72 -11.29 -14.16
C VAL A 174 4.48 -9.99 -13.98
N ASP A 175 5.58 -9.80 -14.69
CA ASP A 175 6.36 -8.57 -14.69
C ASP A 175 6.81 -8.20 -16.10
N MET A 176 6.77 -6.90 -16.42
CA MET A 176 7.26 -6.40 -17.71
C MET A 176 8.79 -6.44 -17.82
N ALA A 177 9.49 -6.41 -16.71
CA ALA A 177 10.94 -6.54 -16.67
C ALA A 177 11.38 -7.97 -17.01
N SER A 178 12.63 -8.13 -17.42
CA SER A 178 13.22 -9.43 -17.75
C SER A 178 13.48 -10.33 -16.54
N GLN A 179 13.38 -9.80 -15.32
CA GLN A 179 13.61 -10.50 -14.06
C GLN A 179 12.73 -9.96 -12.94
N VAL A 180 12.57 -10.71 -11.87
CA VAL A 180 11.97 -10.23 -10.60
C VAL A 180 12.95 -9.29 -9.89
N MET A 181 12.43 -8.33 -9.13
CA MET A 181 13.21 -7.34 -8.37
C MET A 181 14.32 -6.65 -9.17
N PRO A 182 14.05 -6.13 -10.39
CA PRO A 182 15.06 -5.72 -11.35
C PRO A 182 15.94 -4.56 -10.88
N ASN A 183 15.45 -3.73 -9.95
CA ASN A 183 16.17 -2.56 -9.43
C ASN A 183 16.99 -2.85 -8.17
N LEU A 184 17.00 -4.10 -7.68
CA LEU A 184 17.55 -4.46 -6.38
C LEU A 184 18.64 -5.53 -6.47
N PHE A 185 18.47 -6.47 -7.40
CA PHE A 185 19.36 -7.62 -7.53
C PHE A 185 19.85 -7.75 -8.96
N ASP A 186 21.05 -8.33 -9.09
CA ASP A 186 21.56 -8.81 -10.35
C ASP A 186 20.79 -10.03 -10.87
N ALA A 187 21.07 -10.43 -12.11
CA ALA A 187 20.33 -11.51 -12.76
C ALA A 187 20.49 -12.86 -12.07
N GLU A 188 21.64 -13.12 -11.44
CA GLU A 188 21.93 -14.39 -10.76
C GLU A 188 21.07 -14.55 -9.51
N VAL A 189 21.01 -13.51 -8.67
CA VAL A 189 20.16 -13.50 -7.47
C VAL A 189 18.68 -13.49 -7.83
N ALA A 190 18.27 -12.72 -8.83
CA ALA A 190 16.91 -12.69 -9.32
C ALA A 190 16.45 -14.07 -9.86
N ASP A 191 17.31 -14.79 -10.57
CA ASP A 191 17.01 -16.15 -11.04
C ASP A 191 16.91 -17.14 -9.90
N TYR A 192 17.74 -17.02 -8.87
CA TYR A 192 17.62 -17.82 -7.65
C TYR A 192 16.26 -17.59 -6.97
N ILE A 193 15.85 -16.34 -6.78
CA ILE A 193 14.54 -15.99 -6.20
C ILE A 193 13.41 -16.57 -7.05
N ARG A 194 13.45 -16.39 -8.38
CA ARG A 194 12.47 -16.95 -9.30
C ARG A 194 12.33 -18.47 -9.14
N LYS A 195 13.45 -19.19 -9.08
CA LYS A 195 13.47 -20.65 -8.88
C LYS A 195 12.86 -21.07 -7.53
N GLN A 196 13.13 -20.30 -6.45
CA GLN A 196 12.54 -20.57 -5.14
C GLN A 196 11.01 -20.38 -5.16
N LEU A 197 10.52 -19.32 -5.79
CA LEU A 197 9.08 -19.07 -5.97
C LEU A 197 8.42 -20.20 -6.76
N GLN A 198 9.03 -20.62 -7.85
CA GLN A 198 8.54 -21.74 -8.68
C GLN A 198 8.54 -23.07 -7.92
N ALA A 199 9.56 -23.35 -7.12
CA ALA A 199 9.62 -24.54 -6.28
C ALA A 199 8.50 -24.59 -5.23
N LYS A 200 8.04 -23.42 -4.76
CA LYS A 200 6.87 -23.29 -3.88
C LYS A 200 5.53 -23.40 -4.61
N GLY A 201 5.50 -23.38 -5.94
CA GLY A 201 4.29 -23.48 -6.75
C GLY A 201 3.76 -22.16 -7.29
N ILE A 202 4.48 -21.06 -7.14
CA ILE A 202 4.14 -19.77 -7.77
C ILE A 202 4.64 -19.77 -9.21
N ARG A 203 3.75 -19.52 -10.17
CA ARG A 203 4.15 -19.30 -11.56
C ARG A 203 4.72 -17.89 -11.72
N VAL A 204 5.95 -17.76 -12.22
CA VAL A 204 6.60 -16.46 -12.47
C VAL A 204 6.85 -16.31 -13.98
N VAL A 205 6.35 -15.21 -14.55
CA VAL A 205 6.48 -14.86 -15.97
C VAL A 205 7.02 -13.44 -16.07
N THR A 206 8.21 -13.31 -16.61
CA THR A 206 8.92 -12.04 -16.84
C THR A 206 8.89 -11.65 -18.30
N GLY A 207 9.16 -10.39 -18.64
CA GLY A 207 9.03 -9.85 -20.00
C GLY A 207 7.56 -9.74 -20.45
N ALA A 208 6.60 -9.74 -19.51
CA ALA A 208 5.17 -9.78 -19.74
C ALA A 208 4.50 -8.50 -19.23
N GLY A 209 4.41 -7.48 -20.07
CA GLY A 209 3.74 -6.21 -19.75
C GLY A 209 2.21 -6.38 -19.77
N LEU A 210 1.51 -5.86 -18.75
CA LEU A 210 0.05 -5.82 -18.69
C LEU A 210 -0.50 -4.95 -19.82
N THR A 211 -1.48 -5.47 -20.57
CA THR A 211 -2.16 -4.76 -21.66
C THR A 211 -3.65 -4.54 -21.40
N GLU A 212 -4.29 -5.42 -20.62
CA GLU A 212 -5.71 -5.34 -20.28
C GLU A 212 -6.02 -6.24 -19.08
N ILE A 213 -7.04 -5.89 -18.30
CA ILE A 213 -7.70 -6.77 -17.35
C ILE A 213 -9.09 -7.08 -17.88
N PRO A 214 -9.31 -8.29 -18.45
CA PRO A 214 -10.60 -8.65 -19.03
C PRO A 214 -11.66 -8.88 -17.96
N GLY A 215 -12.92 -8.60 -18.32
CA GLY A 215 -14.09 -8.80 -17.49
C GLY A 215 -15.24 -7.90 -17.89
N SER A 216 -16.47 -8.27 -17.51
CA SER A 216 -17.67 -7.41 -17.66
C SER A 216 -18.07 -6.85 -16.29
N ASP A 217 -18.41 -7.73 -15.36
CA ASP A 217 -18.87 -7.35 -14.01
C ASP A 217 -17.75 -7.43 -12.96
N LYS A 218 -16.73 -8.25 -13.22
CA LYS A 218 -15.54 -8.43 -12.39
C LYS A 218 -14.36 -8.88 -13.25
N ALA A 219 -13.15 -8.71 -12.72
CA ALA A 219 -11.93 -9.21 -13.34
C ALA A 219 -11.98 -10.74 -13.50
N THR A 220 -11.50 -11.23 -14.65
CA THR A 220 -11.39 -12.67 -14.95
C THR A 220 -9.95 -13.10 -15.18
N GLY A 221 -8.99 -12.17 -15.10
CA GLY A 221 -7.57 -12.41 -15.29
C GLY A 221 -6.82 -11.21 -15.82
N THR A 222 -5.74 -11.47 -16.53
CA THR A 222 -4.91 -10.44 -17.16
C THR A 222 -4.54 -10.86 -18.58
N ARG A 223 -4.49 -9.89 -19.48
CA ARG A 223 -3.82 -9.99 -20.78
C ARG A 223 -2.49 -9.29 -20.70
N THR A 224 -1.48 -9.93 -21.24
CA THR A 224 -0.12 -9.37 -21.27
C THR A 224 0.40 -9.37 -22.70
N SER A 225 1.55 -8.75 -22.92
CA SER A 225 2.24 -8.73 -24.22
C SER A 225 2.63 -10.11 -24.76
N VAL A 226 2.62 -11.15 -23.92
CA VAL A 226 3.07 -12.50 -24.30
C VAL A 226 1.97 -13.55 -24.23
N CYS A 227 1.09 -13.53 -23.20
CA CYS A 227 -0.02 -14.47 -23.05
C CYS A 227 -1.06 -13.95 -22.04
N ASN A 228 -2.15 -14.72 -21.91
CA ASN A 228 -3.22 -14.42 -20.97
C ASN A 228 -3.14 -15.33 -19.74
N PHE A 229 -3.62 -14.83 -18.61
CA PHE A 229 -3.67 -15.57 -17.36
C PHE A 229 -5.04 -15.39 -16.71
N ASP A 230 -5.66 -16.50 -16.33
CA ASP A 230 -6.92 -16.49 -15.59
C ASP A 230 -6.67 -16.17 -14.12
N GLY A 231 -7.58 -15.37 -13.53
CA GLY A 231 -7.51 -15.01 -12.12
C GLY A 231 -8.73 -14.21 -11.67
N GLU A 232 -9.36 -14.64 -10.61
CA GLU A 232 -10.52 -13.95 -10.02
C GLU A 232 -10.09 -12.75 -9.18
N ALA A 233 -8.83 -12.73 -8.71
CA ALA A 233 -8.22 -11.61 -8.02
C ALA A 233 -6.96 -11.15 -8.79
N VAL A 234 -6.87 -9.86 -9.07
CA VAL A 234 -5.71 -9.22 -9.74
C VAL A 234 -5.14 -8.17 -8.80
N VAL A 235 -3.85 -8.25 -8.47
CA VAL A 235 -3.19 -7.26 -7.62
C VAL A 235 -2.16 -6.50 -8.42
N LEU A 236 -2.29 -5.18 -8.46
CA LEU A 236 -1.37 -4.28 -9.12
C LEU A 236 -0.29 -3.83 -8.11
N ALA A 237 0.94 -4.29 -8.29
CA ALA A 237 2.09 -4.02 -7.44
C ALA A 237 3.29 -3.51 -8.28
N ILE A 238 3.03 -2.55 -9.19
CA ILE A 238 3.96 -2.06 -10.21
C ILE A 238 4.64 -0.74 -9.84
N GLY A 239 4.68 -0.44 -8.56
CA GLY A 239 5.36 0.72 -7.98
C GLY A 239 4.41 1.76 -7.41
N ASP A 240 5.01 2.74 -6.75
CA ASP A 240 4.33 3.86 -6.09
C ASP A 240 4.80 5.19 -6.70
N ARG A 241 3.92 6.20 -6.63
CA ARG A 241 4.24 7.59 -6.99
C ARG A 241 3.95 8.51 -5.81
N PRO A 242 4.86 9.43 -5.46
CA PRO A 242 4.65 10.46 -4.43
C PRO A 242 3.57 11.46 -4.82
#